data_06ab50be78744d3e9a845214102a62ff
#
_entry.id   06ab50be78744d3e9a845214102a62ff
#
_cell.length_a   1.000
_cell.length_b   1.000
_cell.length_c   1.000
_cell.angle_alpha   90.00
_cell.angle_beta   90.00
_cell.angle_gamma   90.00
#
_symmetry.space_group_name_H-M   'P 1'
#
loop_
_entity.id
_entity.type
_entity.pdbx_description
1 polymer ?
#
loop_
_entity_poly.entity_id
_entity_poly.type
_entity_poly.pdbx_seq_one_letter_code
_entity_poly.pdbx_strand_id
1 'polypeptide(L)'
;MAKKALLMILDGWGIGKHGEGDVIFNTPTPYLDYLNAISAHAQLAASGEDVGLPDGQMGNSEVGHLNIGAGRVVYQDLVKINRACRDNSIMNNPGIVSAYTYAKENGKRLHLMGLTSDGGVHSSLDHLFKLVEIGKSYGLTQTFVHCFMDGRDTDPKSGIGFIRQLDEVCSKNDAHIASIVGRFYAMDRDKRWERVKEAYDLLVEAKGKQATDMVKAMEESYEEGVTDEFIKPINNANIDGTIQEGDVVIFINFRNDRAKELTQVLTQQDMPEAGMHTIPGLQYYCMTPYDANFKGVNILFPKENVEDTLGEYLSKLGKKQLHTAETEKYAHVTFFFNGGREAPFEGEDRILVPSPKVATYDLKPEMSAYEVKDKLVEAIKTEKYDFIVVNFANGDMVGHTGVYHAIAKAVWAVDQCVHDVIEAAKAADYEAIIIADHGNADNAINEDGTPNTAHSLNPVPFIYMTNNNSARVKNGRLADVAPSILHIMGLEQPADMTGENLISDN
;
A
#
# COMPACT_ATOMS: atom_id res chain seq x y z
N MET A 1 8.36 25.40 27.57
CA MET A 1 6.90 25.23 27.75
C MET A 1 6.41 24.35 26.59
N ALA A 2 5.48 23.42 26.86
CA ALA A 2 4.88 22.62 25.79
C ALA A 2 4.15 23.56 24.81
N LYS A 3 4.49 23.50 23.55
CA LYS A 3 3.89 24.34 22.51
C LYS A 3 2.72 23.62 21.86
N LYS A 4 1.78 24.39 21.32
CA LYS A 4 0.69 23.89 20.50
C LYS A 4 1.19 23.74 19.07
N ALA A 5 0.72 22.71 18.37
CA ALA A 5 1.14 22.42 17.00
C ALA A 5 -0.03 22.43 16.02
N LEU A 6 0.21 23.00 14.85
CA LEU A 6 -0.68 22.97 13.70
C LEU A 6 0.01 22.22 12.55
N LEU A 7 -0.65 21.20 12.01
CA LEU A 7 -0.26 20.51 10.79
C LEU A 7 -1.21 20.91 9.66
N MET A 8 -0.66 21.51 8.63
CA MET A 8 -1.42 21.89 7.44
C MET A 8 -0.96 21.04 6.24
N ILE A 9 -1.88 20.30 5.67
CA ILE A 9 -1.65 19.44 4.50
C ILE A 9 -2.28 20.11 3.29
N LEU A 10 -1.44 20.52 2.35
CA LEU A 10 -1.84 21.06 1.06
C LEU A 10 -1.90 19.90 0.06
N ASP A 11 -3.07 19.29 -0.08
CA ASP A 11 -3.24 18.06 -0.86
C ASP A 11 -2.85 18.27 -2.33
N GLY A 12 -2.02 17.37 -2.85
CA GLY A 12 -1.54 17.44 -4.23
C GLY A 12 -0.52 18.54 -4.52
N TRP A 13 0.12 19.11 -3.49
CA TRP A 13 1.07 20.23 -3.62
C TRP A 13 2.53 19.75 -3.66
N GLY A 14 2.97 19.25 -4.82
CA GLY A 14 4.35 18.80 -4.99
C GLY A 14 5.34 19.95 -5.29
N ILE A 15 6.61 19.63 -5.17
CA ILE A 15 7.71 20.49 -5.64
C ILE A 15 8.09 20.03 -7.04
N GLY A 16 7.59 20.74 -8.05
CA GLY A 16 7.74 20.39 -9.44
C GLY A 16 9.09 20.76 -10.04
N LYS A 17 9.19 20.58 -11.34
CA LYS A 17 10.43 20.82 -12.12
C LYS A 17 10.53 22.24 -12.69
N HIS A 18 9.63 23.14 -12.30
CA HIS A 18 9.54 24.52 -12.75
C HIS A 18 9.33 24.68 -14.27
N GLY A 19 8.73 23.65 -14.91
CA GLY A 19 8.37 23.70 -16.33
C GLY A 19 6.97 24.29 -16.57
N GLU A 20 6.52 24.26 -17.82
CA GLU A 20 5.21 24.79 -18.22
C GLU A 20 4.03 24.13 -17.50
N GLY A 21 4.14 22.84 -17.18
CA GLY A 21 3.12 22.07 -16.47
C GLY A 21 3.09 22.26 -14.96
N ASP A 22 4.05 22.96 -14.39
CA ASP A 22 4.12 23.23 -12.95
C ASP A 22 3.25 24.44 -12.59
N VAL A 23 1.97 24.17 -12.33
CA VAL A 23 1.00 25.23 -12.05
C VAL A 23 1.32 25.97 -10.75
N ILE A 24 1.88 25.27 -9.77
CA ILE A 24 2.26 25.85 -8.48
C ILE A 24 3.37 26.89 -8.70
N PHE A 25 4.41 26.53 -9.43
CA PHE A 25 5.51 27.43 -9.74
C PHE A 25 5.07 28.64 -10.60
N ASN A 26 4.20 28.38 -11.58
CA ASN A 26 3.75 29.42 -12.53
C ASN A 26 2.61 30.30 -12.00
N THR A 27 2.07 29.99 -10.83
CA THR A 27 1.01 30.79 -10.19
C THR A 27 1.61 31.61 -9.03
N PRO A 28 1.30 32.91 -8.92
CA PRO A 28 1.74 33.68 -7.77
C PRO A 28 1.20 33.10 -6.45
N THR A 29 2.09 32.83 -5.52
CA THR A 29 1.78 32.36 -4.15
C THR A 29 2.53 33.24 -3.14
N PRO A 30 2.18 34.53 -3.04
CA PRO A 30 3.02 35.51 -2.34
C PRO A 30 3.22 35.18 -0.86
N TYR A 31 2.25 34.55 -0.22
CA TYR A 31 2.38 34.22 1.21
C TYR A 31 3.25 32.97 1.43
N LEU A 32 3.04 31.91 0.64
CA LEU A 32 3.92 30.73 0.70
C LEU A 32 5.34 31.02 0.28
N ASP A 33 5.54 31.91 -0.71
CA ASP A 33 6.86 32.38 -1.10
C ASP A 33 7.54 33.15 0.07
N TYR A 34 6.78 34.00 0.75
CA TYR A 34 7.25 34.69 1.95
C TYR A 34 7.62 33.70 3.07
N LEU A 35 6.76 32.72 3.36
CA LEU A 35 7.05 31.70 4.38
C LEU A 35 8.31 30.90 4.05
N ASN A 36 8.47 30.47 2.79
CA ASN A 36 9.69 29.78 2.34
C ASN A 36 10.96 30.63 2.53
N ALA A 37 10.85 31.94 2.35
CA ALA A 37 12.00 32.85 2.48
C ALA A 37 12.43 33.05 3.95
N ILE A 38 11.48 33.00 4.90
CA ILE A 38 11.77 33.33 6.30
C ILE A 38 11.80 32.12 7.25
N SER A 39 11.25 30.99 6.84
CA SER A 39 11.11 29.81 7.69
C SER A 39 12.15 28.74 7.32
N ALA A 40 12.49 27.89 8.29
CA ALA A 40 13.22 26.65 8.01
C ALA A 40 12.35 25.75 7.12
N HIS A 41 12.91 25.25 6.03
CA HIS A 41 12.18 24.40 5.10
C HIS A 41 13.06 23.29 4.53
N ALA A 42 12.41 22.21 4.10
CA ALA A 42 13.00 21.01 3.54
C ALA A 42 12.02 20.32 2.58
N GLN A 43 12.38 19.15 2.13
CA GLN A 43 11.55 18.32 1.23
C GLN A 43 11.27 16.97 1.88
N LEU A 44 10.10 16.40 1.59
CA LEU A 44 9.72 15.07 1.99
C LEU A 44 9.54 14.18 0.76
N ALA A 45 10.10 12.97 0.82
CA ALA A 45 9.77 11.91 -0.14
C ALA A 45 8.33 11.43 0.13
N ALA A 46 7.52 11.36 -0.93
CA ALA A 46 6.08 11.08 -0.84
C ALA A 46 5.61 10.04 -1.87
N SER A 47 6.53 9.23 -2.42
CA SER A 47 6.25 8.21 -3.43
C SER A 47 7.07 6.94 -3.20
N GLY A 48 6.70 5.86 -3.89
CA GLY A 48 7.43 4.60 -3.86
C GLY A 48 7.62 4.01 -2.46
N GLU A 49 8.73 3.35 -2.21
CA GLU A 49 8.99 2.65 -0.94
C GLU A 49 9.05 3.59 0.27
N ASP A 50 9.32 4.87 0.07
CA ASP A 50 9.30 5.86 1.15
C ASP A 50 7.92 6.07 1.79
N VAL A 51 6.87 5.63 1.12
CA VAL A 51 5.50 5.60 1.64
C VAL A 51 4.89 4.19 1.66
N GLY A 52 5.70 3.16 1.48
CA GLY A 52 5.28 1.77 1.54
C GLY A 52 4.65 1.23 0.26
N LEU A 53 4.78 1.95 -0.85
CA LEU A 53 4.35 1.54 -2.19
C LEU A 53 5.51 0.91 -2.98
N PRO A 54 5.23 0.16 -4.07
CA PRO A 54 6.28 -0.28 -4.97
C PRO A 54 7.14 0.88 -5.48
N ASP A 55 8.41 0.60 -5.74
CA ASP A 55 9.32 1.60 -6.32
C ASP A 55 8.77 2.18 -7.62
N GLY A 56 8.91 3.50 -7.81
CA GLY A 56 8.39 4.21 -8.97
C GLY A 56 6.88 4.44 -9.00
N GLN A 57 6.13 4.00 -7.99
CA GLN A 57 4.70 4.27 -7.87
C GLN A 57 4.44 5.62 -7.20
N MET A 58 3.57 6.42 -7.82
CA MET A 58 3.14 7.71 -7.27
C MET A 58 2.41 7.52 -5.94
N GLY A 59 2.64 8.42 -4.99
CA GLY A 59 1.87 8.52 -3.77
C GLY A 59 0.40 8.85 -4.03
N ASN A 60 -0.42 8.69 -3.01
CA ASN A 60 -1.83 9.05 -3.01
C ASN A 60 -2.26 9.53 -1.63
N SER A 61 -3.45 10.12 -1.53
CA SER A 61 -3.90 10.73 -0.28
C SER A 61 -4.14 9.70 0.84
N GLU A 62 -4.63 8.52 0.52
CA GLU A 62 -4.88 7.45 1.51
C GLU A 62 -3.57 6.99 2.17
N VAL A 63 -2.62 6.58 1.35
CA VAL A 63 -1.29 6.14 1.80
C VAL A 63 -0.53 7.29 2.46
N GLY A 64 -0.58 8.50 1.89
CA GLY A 64 0.10 9.67 2.42
C GLY A 64 -0.37 10.02 3.83
N HIS A 65 -1.67 10.15 4.04
CA HIS A 65 -2.24 10.48 5.35
C HIS A 65 -2.03 9.37 6.38
N LEU A 66 -2.07 8.11 5.93
CA LEU A 66 -1.75 6.97 6.81
C LEU A 66 -0.31 7.03 7.33
N ASN A 67 0.67 7.26 6.46
CA ASN A 67 2.07 7.40 6.86
C ASN A 67 2.31 8.63 7.75
N ILE A 68 1.69 9.76 7.42
CA ILE A 68 1.78 11.00 8.22
C ILE A 68 1.28 10.76 9.64
N GLY A 69 0.08 10.21 9.78
CA GLY A 69 -0.52 9.95 11.09
C GLY A 69 0.15 8.82 11.87
N ALA A 70 0.64 7.80 11.19
CA ALA A 70 1.32 6.66 11.81
C ALA A 70 2.74 7.00 12.31
N GLY A 71 3.38 8.03 11.77
CA GLY A 71 4.77 8.35 12.12
C GLY A 71 5.76 7.24 11.77
N ARG A 72 5.42 6.44 10.77
CA ARG A 72 6.20 5.31 10.25
C ARG A 72 5.82 5.03 8.82
N VAL A 73 6.69 4.35 8.08
CA VAL A 73 6.32 3.83 6.77
C VAL A 73 5.44 2.60 6.97
N VAL A 74 4.21 2.67 6.47
CA VAL A 74 3.26 1.54 6.47
C VAL A 74 3.36 0.84 5.12
N TYR A 75 4.02 -0.29 5.09
CA TYR A 75 4.28 -1.03 3.85
C TYR A 75 3.05 -1.81 3.40
N GLN A 76 2.70 -1.70 2.10
CA GLN A 76 1.77 -2.62 1.46
C GLN A 76 2.34 -4.05 1.44
N ASP A 77 1.47 -5.05 1.40
CA ASP A 77 1.87 -6.46 1.48
C ASP A 77 2.93 -6.82 0.45
N LEU A 78 2.77 -6.43 -0.82
CA LEU A 78 3.76 -6.66 -1.86
C LEU A 78 5.14 -6.13 -1.46
N VAL A 79 5.22 -4.90 -1.00
CA VAL A 79 6.49 -4.23 -0.66
C VAL A 79 7.09 -4.84 0.61
N LYS A 80 6.26 -5.13 1.61
CA LYS A 80 6.68 -5.79 2.86
C LYS A 80 7.34 -7.14 2.56
N ILE A 81 6.73 -7.95 1.71
CA ILE A 81 7.26 -9.27 1.34
C ILE A 81 8.48 -9.12 0.44
N ASN A 82 8.48 -8.19 -0.53
CA ASN A 82 9.66 -7.89 -1.36
C ASN A 82 10.87 -7.55 -0.49
N ARG A 83 10.70 -6.71 0.50
CA ARG A 83 11.77 -6.33 1.43
C ARG A 83 12.27 -7.53 2.23
N ALA A 84 11.37 -8.34 2.77
CA ALA A 84 11.73 -9.54 3.51
C ALA A 84 12.50 -10.56 2.66
N CYS A 85 12.17 -10.67 1.37
CA CYS A 85 12.93 -11.51 0.43
C CYS A 85 14.31 -10.92 0.11
N ARG A 86 14.38 -9.61 -0.11
CA ARG A 86 15.61 -8.90 -0.51
C ARG A 86 16.68 -8.89 0.59
N ASP A 87 16.27 -8.66 1.84
CA ASP A 87 17.17 -8.60 3.00
C ASP A 87 17.33 -9.94 3.73
N ASN A 88 16.73 -11.01 3.21
CA ASN A 88 16.67 -12.35 3.80
C ASN A 88 15.95 -12.46 5.16
N SER A 89 15.28 -11.43 5.65
CA SER A 89 14.52 -11.49 6.91
C SER A 89 13.38 -12.51 6.85
N ILE A 90 12.90 -12.87 5.66
CA ILE A 90 11.94 -13.94 5.46
C ILE A 90 12.40 -15.28 6.05
N MET A 91 13.69 -15.53 6.11
CA MET A 91 14.29 -16.73 6.73
C MET A 91 14.02 -16.81 8.24
N ASN A 92 13.75 -15.68 8.89
CA ASN A 92 13.41 -15.58 10.30
C ASN A 92 11.89 -15.49 10.56
N ASN A 93 11.09 -15.50 9.50
CA ASN A 93 9.63 -15.50 9.64
C ASN A 93 9.16 -16.78 10.35
N PRO A 94 8.43 -16.69 11.47
CA PRO A 94 8.05 -17.87 12.26
C PRO A 94 7.29 -18.92 11.46
N GLY A 95 6.40 -18.49 10.54
CA GLY A 95 5.66 -19.40 9.68
C GLY A 95 6.56 -20.12 8.67
N ILE A 96 7.51 -19.43 8.08
CA ILE A 96 8.51 -20.02 7.17
C ILE A 96 9.34 -21.06 7.93
N VAL A 97 9.90 -20.69 9.07
CA VAL A 97 10.68 -21.62 9.91
C VAL A 97 9.86 -22.85 10.25
N SER A 98 8.61 -22.67 10.69
CA SER A 98 7.70 -23.75 11.04
C SER A 98 7.40 -24.67 9.84
N ALA A 99 7.03 -24.11 8.69
CA ALA A 99 6.67 -24.87 7.49
C ALA A 99 7.83 -25.74 6.98
N TYR A 100 8.99 -25.17 6.82
CA TYR A 100 10.15 -25.86 6.25
C TYR A 100 10.77 -26.85 7.24
N THR A 101 10.82 -26.51 8.51
CA THR A 101 11.29 -27.43 9.56
C THR A 101 10.37 -28.64 9.67
N TYR A 102 9.04 -28.43 9.66
CA TYR A 102 8.08 -29.52 9.69
C TYR A 102 8.24 -30.46 8.47
N ALA A 103 8.35 -29.90 7.26
CA ALA A 103 8.54 -30.71 6.05
C ALA A 103 9.80 -31.58 6.17
N LYS A 104 10.90 -30.98 6.63
CA LYS A 104 12.17 -31.70 6.81
C LYS A 104 12.10 -32.80 7.86
N GLU A 105 11.64 -32.47 9.05
CA GLU A 105 11.63 -33.37 10.20
C GLU A 105 10.63 -34.53 10.04
N ASN A 106 9.52 -34.32 9.34
CA ASN A 106 8.47 -35.31 9.14
C ASN A 106 8.53 -35.97 7.75
N GLY A 107 9.53 -35.66 6.93
CA GLY A 107 9.66 -36.23 5.59
C GLY A 107 8.45 -35.94 4.70
N LYS A 108 7.82 -34.77 4.88
CA LYS A 108 6.62 -34.36 4.13
C LYS A 108 7.00 -33.51 2.93
N ARG A 109 6.11 -33.50 1.93
CA ARG A 109 6.28 -32.68 0.72
C ARG A 109 5.95 -31.24 1.00
N LEU A 110 6.68 -30.34 0.35
CA LEU A 110 6.38 -28.92 0.31
C LEU A 110 5.76 -28.57 -1.02
N HIS A 111 4.57 -28.01 -0.99
CA HIS A 111 3.86 -27.50 -2.16
C HIS A 111 3.82 -25.97 -2.12
N LEU A 112 4.30 -25.35 -3.18
CA LEU A 112 4.18 -23.90 -3.41
C LEU A 112 3.19 -23.71 -4.54
N MET A 113 2.09 -22.99 -4.29
CA MET A 113 1.08 -22.79 -5.32
C MET A 113 0.64 -21.33 -5.39
N GLY A 114 0.27 -20.88 -6.57
CA GLY A 114 -0.26 -19.54 -6.77
C GLY A 114 -0.02 -18.99 -8.17
N LEU A 115 -0.42 -17.74 -8.34
CA LEU A 115 -0.27 -17.04 -9.62
C LEU A 115 1.20 -16.85 -9.95
N THR A 116 1.61 -17.39 -11.09
CA THR A 116 3.01 -17.41 -11.54
C THR A 116 3.20 -16.40 -12.66
N SER A 117 3.34 -15.14 -12.27
CA SER A 117 3.57 -14.00 -13.16
C SER A 117 4.31 -12.85 -12.46
N ASP A 118 4.76 -11.88 -13.23
CA ASP A 118 5.37 -10.64 -12.75
C ASP A 118 4.38 -9.46 -12.68
N GLY A 119 3.10 -9.70 -12.83
CA GLY A 119 2.07 -8.66 -12.81
C GLY A 119 1.97 -7.89 -11.51
N GLY A 120 2.35 -8.48 -10.37
CA GLY A 120 2.43 -7.80 -9.08
C GLY A 120 1.08 -7.44 -8.45
N VAL A 121 -0.03 -7.95 -8.98
CA VAL A 121 -1.38 -7.67 -8.47
C VAL A 121 -1.81 -8.66 -7.39
N HIS A 122 -1.59 -9.95 -7.60
CA HIS A 122 -1.97 -11.03 -6.69
C HIS A 122 -0.81 -11.76 -6.05
N SER A 123 0.33 -11.75 -6.72
CA SER A 123 1.53 -12.51 -6.35
C SER A 123 2.79 -11.87 -6.94
N SER A 124 3.94 -12.43 -6.64
CA SER A 124 5.23 -12.04 -7.22
C SER A 124 6.07 -13.27 -7.54
N LEU A 125 6.66 -13.30 -8.73
CA LEU A 125 7.65 -14.33 -9.10
C LEU A 125 8.85 -14.35 -8.16
N ASP A 126 9.32 -13.19 -7.72
CA ASP A 126 10.46 -13.09 -6.82
C ASP A 126 10.18 -13.76 -5.48
N HIS A 127 8.95 -13.64 -4.98
CA HIS A 127 8.52 -14.36 -3.77
C HIS A 127 8.56 -15.87 -3.99
N LEU A 128 8.03 -16.35 -5.11
CA LEU A 128 8.03 -17.76 -5.46
C LEU A 128 9.45 -18.30 -5.59
N PHE A 129 10.31 -17.62 -6.30
CA PHE A 129 11.72 -18.02 -6.46
C PHE A 129 12.43 -18.10 -5.11
N LYS A 130 12.21 -17.12 -4.27
CA LYS A 130 12.77 -17.11 -2.90
C LYS A 130 12.30 -18.31 -2.08
N LEU A 131 11.02 -18.64 -2.11
CA LEU A 131 10.47 -19.80 -1.39
C LEU A 131 11.05 -21.13 -1.91
N VAL A 132 11.29 -21.25 -3.22
CA VAL A 132 11.97 -22.41 -3.81
C VAL A 132 13.41 -22.51 -3.30
N GLU A 133 14.16 -21.41 -3.29
CA GLU A 133 15.54 -21.36 -2.78
C GLU A 133 15.63 -21.73 -1.29
N ILE A 134 14.67 -21.28 -0.49
CA ILE A 134 14.59 -21.64 0.94
C ILE A 134 14.48 -23.16 1.10
N GLY A 135 13.68 -23.85 0.26
CA GLY A 135 13.60 -25.31 0.27
C GLY A 135 14.96 -25.99 0.15
N LYS A 136 15.77 -25.52 -0.77
CA LYS A 136 17.17 -26.02 -0.93
C LYS A 136 18.00 -25.78 0.32
N SER A 137 17.89 -24.60 0.93
CA SER A 137 18.65 -24.26 2.13
C SER A 137 18.31 -25.16 3.34
N TYR A 138 17.09 -25.69 3.40
CA TYR A 138 16.66 -26.68 4.39
C TYR A 138 16.98 -28.12 3.98
N GLY A 139 17.52 -28.34 2.79
CA GLY A 139 17.82 -29.67 2.25
C GLY A 139 16.58 -30.47 1.82
N LEU A 140 15.49 -29.78 1.47
CA LEU A 140 14.29 -30.42 0.95
C LEU A 140 14.53 -30.91 -0.48
N THR A 141 14.06 -32.12 -0.79
CA THR A 141 14.16 -32.76 -2.11
C THR A 141 12.79 -32.99 -2.76
N GLN A 142 11.70 -32.72 -2.03
CA GLN A 142 10.33 -32.87 -2.48
C GLN A 142 9.58 -31.53 -2.42
N THR A 143 10.10 -30.54 -3.14
CA THR A 143 9.45 -29.24 -3.32
C THR A 143 8.76 -29.21 -4.69
N PHE A 144 7.45 -29.04 -4.66
CA PHE A 144 6.60 -29.04 -5.84
C PHE A 144 5.94 -27.68 -6.03
N VAL A 145 6.01 -27.14 -7.24
CA VAL A 145 5.40 -25.86 -7.58
C VAL A 145 4.19 -26.10 -8.47
N HIS A 146 3.04 -25.59 -8.05
CA HIS A 146 1.79 -25.61 -8.80
C HIS A 146 1.51 -24.22 -9.34
N CYS A 147 1.63 -24.05 -10.66
CA CYS A 147 1.61 -22.76 -11.32
C CYS A 147 0.20 -22.42 -11.82
N PHE A 148 -0.35 -21.29 -11.35
CA PHE A 148 -1.56 -20.70 -11.91
C PHE A 148 -1.14 -19.62 -12.91
N MET A 149 -1.61 -19.74 -14.18
CA MET A 149 -1.18 -18.84 -15.25
C MET A 149 -2.08 -17.60 -15.31
N ASP A 150 -1.47 -16.45 -15.60
CA ASP A 150 -2.10 -15.14 -15.50
C ASP A 150 -2.86 -14.73 -16.77
N GLY A 151 -2.20 -14.12 -17.73
CA GLY A 151 -2.79 -13.65 -18.97
C GLY A 151 -3.87 -12.57 -18.85
N ARG A 152 -4.07 -12.03 -17.63
CA ARG A 152 -5.03 -10.96 -17.32
C ARG A 152 -4.34 -9.71 -16.82
N ASP A 153 -3.44 -9.86 -15.87
CA ASP A 153 -2.60 -8.77 -15.33
C ASP A 153 -1.26 -8.70 -16.10
N THR A 154 -1.01 -9.64 -16.99
CA THR A 154 0.13 -9.74 -17.89
C THR A 154 -0.33 -10.12 -19.30
N ASP A 155 0.56 -10.01 -20.28
CA ASP A 155 0.27 -10.41 -21.67
C ASP A 155 -0.21 -11.88 -21.72
N PRO A 156 -1.24 -12.20 -22.53
CA PRO A 156 -1.85 -13.53 -22.58
C PRO A 156 -0.92 -14.70 -22.95
N LYS A 157 0.24 -14.43 -23.49
CA LYS A 157 1.25 -15.44 -23.87
C LYS A 157 2.59 -15.25 -23.16
N SER A 158 2.66 -14.39 -22.16
CA SER A 158 3.90 -14.16 -21.39
C SER A 158 4.24 -15.30 -20.43
N GLY A 159 3.25 -16.12 -20.06
CA GLY A 159 3.38 -17.18 -19.06
C GLY A 159 4.47 -18.21 -19.37
N ILE A 160 4.69 -18.53 -20.64
CA ILE A 160 5.75 -19.48 -21.03
C ILE A 160 7.14 -18.97 -20.63
N GLY A 161 7.37 -17.67 -20.69
CA GLY A 161 8.62 -17.05 -20.22
C GLY A 161 8.80 -17.21 -18.72
N PHE A 162 7.73 -17.08 -17.95
CA PHE A 162 7.75 -17.27 -16.49
C PHE A 162 8.00 -18.72 -16.11
N ILE A 163 7.41 -19.66 -16.83
CA ILE A 163 7.64 -21.10 -16.63
C ILE A 163 9.10 -21.47 -16.93
N ARG A 164 9.70 -20.93 -17.99
CA ARG A 164 11.12 -21.16 -18.29
C ARG A 164 12.03 -20.65 -17.18
N GLN A 165 11.78 -19.45 -16.65
CA GLN A 165 12.53 -18.91 -15.52
C GLN A 165 12.37 -19.78 -14.28
N LEU A 166 11.15 -20.19 -13.97
CA LEU A 166 10.86 -21.04 -12.82
C LEU A 166 11.51 -22.42 -12.94
N ASP A 167 11.49 -23.03 -14.13
CA ASP A 167 12.14 -24.32 -14.39
C ASP A 167 13.64 -24.26 -14.12
N GLU A 168 14.29 -23.16 -14.52
CA GLU A 168 15.69 -22.91 -14.21
C GLU A 168 15.95 -22.79 -12.69
N VAL A 169 15.11 -22.05 -11.98
CA VAL A 169 15.20 -21.89 -10.52
C VAL A 169 14.97 -23.25 -9.82
N CYS A 170 13.96 -24.00 -10.25
CA CYS A 170 13.65 -25.32 -9.69
C CYS A 170 14.82 -26.29 -9.89
N SER A 171 15.38 -26.33 -11.10
CA SER A 171 16.51 -27.23 -11.43
C SER A 171 17.73 -27.00 -10.52
N LYS A 172 17.99 -25.75 -10.14
CA LYS A 172 19.10 -25.38 -9.26
C LYS A 172 18.83 -25.67 -7.78
N ASN A 173 17.57 -25.91 -7.40
CA ASN A 173 17.12 -25.95 -6.01
C ASN A 173 16.40 -27.26 -5.64
N ASP A 174 16.61 -28.35 -6.37
CA ASP A 174 15.99 -29.66 -6.12
C ASP A 174 14.46 -29.57 -6.01
N ALA A 175 13.85 -28.71 -6.81
CA ALA A 175 12.41 -28.51 -6.89
C ALA A 175 11.87 -28.86 -8.27
N HIS A 176 10.57 -29.02 -8.39
CA HIS A 176 9.91 -29.43 -9.63
C HIS A 176 8.62 -28.64 -9.87
N ILE A 177 8.40 -28.26 -11.12
CA ILE A 177 7.07 -27.79 -11.55
C ILE A 177 6.17 -29.01 -11.64
N ALA A 178 5.20 -29.11 -10.74
CA ALA A 178 4.32 -30.26 -10.64
C ALA A 178 3.08 -30.13 -11.54
N SER A 179 2.55 -28.93 -11.69
CA SER A 179 1.33 -28.69 -12.43
C SER A 179 1.20 -27.27 -12.94
N ILE A 180 0.43 -27.12 -14.01
CA ILE A 180 0.08 -25.82 -14.59
C ILE A 180 -1.41 -25.78 -14.87
N VAL A 181 -2.08 -24.69 -14.52
CA VAL A 181 -3.49 -24.43 -14.83
C VAL A 181 -3.75 -22.92 -14.90
N GLY A 182 -4.64 -22.49 -15.77
CA GLY A 182 -5.01 -21.08 -15.87
C GLY A 182 -5.76 -20.56 -14.63
N ARG A 183 -5.58 -19.30 -14.33
CA ARG A 183 -6.25 -18.63 -13.21
C ARG A 183 -7.78 -18.64 -13.31
N PHE A 184 -8.32 -18.78 -14.52
CA PHE A 184 -9.75 -18.94 -14.74
C PHE A 184 -10.34 -20.08 -13.90
N TYR A 185 -9.58 -21.14 -13.69
CA TYR A 185 -9.95 -22.29 -12.88
C TYR A 185 -9.51 -22.17 -11.43
N ALA A 186 -8.26 -21.87 -11.18
CA ALA A 186 -7.64 -21.90 -9.85
C ALA A 186 -7.93 -20.67 -9.00
N MET A 187 -8.33 -19.57 -9.60
CA MET A 187 -8.51 -18.28 -8.93
C MET A 187 -9.89 -17.67 -9.17
N ASP A 188 -10.91 -18.51 -9.20
CA ASP A 188 -12.30 -18.07 -9.21
C ASP A 188 -12.64 -17.31 -7.91
N ARG A 189 -13.61 -16.39 -7.98
CA ARG A 189 -14.15 -15.66 -6.82
C ARG A 189 -15.66 -15.51 -6.83
N ASP A 190 -16.32 -16.20 -7.80
CA ASP A 190 -17.74 -16.08 -8.04
C ASP A 190 -18.50 -17.37 -7.69
N LYS A 191 -17.86 -18.25 -6.88
CA LYS A 191 -18.40 -19.55 -6.47
C LYS A 191 -18.75 -20.46 -7.64
N ARG A 192 -17.96 -20.41 -8.70
CA ARG A 192 -18.04 -21.31 -9.85
C ARG A 192 -17.27 -22.58 -9.50
N TRP A 193 -17.87 -23.41 -8.67
CA TRP A 193 -17.21 -24.60 -8.11
C TRP A 193 -16.77 -25.60 -9.17
N GLU A 194 -17.45 -25.64 -10.32
CA GLU A 194 -17.04 -26.42 -11.49
C GLU A 194 -15.65 -26.00 -12.02
N ARG A 195 -15.29 -24.72 -11.89
CA ARG A 195 -13.95 -24.22 -12.27
C ARG A 195 -12.92 -24.60 -11.21
N VAL A 196 -13.25 -24.34 -9.96
CA VAL A 196 -12.39 -24.67 -8.81
C VAL A 196 -12.05 -26.15 -8.79
N LYS A 197 -13.02 -27.00 -9.12
CA LYS A 197 -12.83 -28.45 -9.20
C LYS A 197 -11.76 -28.88 -10.20
N GLU A 198 -11.66 -28.23 -11.35
CA GLU A 198 -10.60 -28.51 -12.35
C GLU A 198 -9.21 -28.33 -11.73
N ALA A 199 -9.00 -27.25 -11.00
CA ALA A 199 -7.75 -26.99 -10.28
C ALA A 199 -7.57 -27.97 -9.10
N TYR A 200 -8.61 -28.21 -8.32
CA TYR A 200 -8.59 -29.15 -7.21
C TYR A 200 -8.19 -30.56 -7.64
N ASP A 201 -8.84 -31.08 -8.68
CA ASP A 201 -8.56 -32.43 -9.20
C ASP A 201 -7.12 -32.54 -9.73
N LEU A 202 -6.59 -31.49 -10.33
CA LEU A 202 -5.19 -31.44 -10.75
C LEU A 202 -4.24 -31.52 -9.54
N LEU A 203 -4.49 -30.69 -8.52
CA LEU A 203 -3.63 -30.61 -7.34
C LEU A 203 -3.64 -31.88 -6.48
N VAL A 204 -4.79 -32.53 -6.36
CA VAL A 204 -5.01 -33.65 -5.42
C VAL A 204 -4.90 -35.01 -6.11
N GLU A 205 -5.34 -35.10 -7.37
CA GLU A 205 -5.44 -36.38 -8.11
C GLU A 205 -4.63 -36.42 -9.40
N ALA A 206 -3.85 -35.37 -9.70
CA ALA A 206 -3.06 -35.25 -10.94
C ALA A 206 -3.91 -35.37 -12.22
N LYS A 207 -5.19 -35.02 -12.15
CA LYS A 207 -6.07 -35.04 -13.33
C LYS A 207 -5.78 -33.88 -14.25
N GLY A 208 -5.60 -34.18 -15.51
CA GLY A 208 -5.31 -33.22 -16.57
C GLY A 208 -4.49 -33.85 -17.68
N LYS A 209 -4.01 -33.00 -18.60
CA LYS A 209 -3.08 -33.44 -19.65
C LYS A 209 -1.78 -33.90 -18.98
N GLN A 210 -1.36 -35.11 -19.27
CA GLN A 210 -0.09 -35.64 -18.79
C GLN A 210 1.04 -35.18 -19.72
N ALA A 211 2.01 -34.45 -19.17
CA ALA A 211 3.13 -33.89 -19.92
C ALA A 211 4.47 -34.27 -19.27
N THR A 212 5.47 -34.53 -20.10
CA THR A 212 6.84 -34.81 -19.66
C THR A 212 7.74 -33.55 -19.80
N ASP A 213 7.28 -32.55 -20.53
CA ASP A 213 7.92 -31.27 -20.73
C ASP A 213 6.85 -30.17 -20.56
N MET A 214 6.96 -29.43 -19.47
CA MET A 214 5.95 -28.43 -19.10
C MET A 214 5.99 -27.20 -20.00
N VAL A 215 7.17 -26.80 -20.48
CA VAL A 215 7.31 -25.70 -21.45
C VAL A 215 6.67 -26.07 -22.79
N LYS A 216 6.95 -27.27 -23.29
CA LYS A 216 6.35 -27.76 -24.50
C LYS A 216 4.82 -27.88 -24.40
N ALA A 217 4.31 -28.31 -23.26
CA ALA A 217 2.87 -28.38 -23.01
C ALA A 217 2.20 -27.00 -23.09
N MET A 218 2.89 -25.94 -22.65
CA MET A 218 2.41 -24.57 -22.82
C MET A 218 2.42 -24.12 -24.27
N GLU A 219 3.48 -24.43 -25.03
CA GLU A 219 3.54 -24.16 -26.48
C GLU A 219 2.37 -24.81 -27.22
N GLU A 220 2.11 -26.06 -26.94
CA GLU A 220 0.98 -26.81 -27.52
C GLU A 220 -0.36 -26.17 -27.19
N SER A 221 -0.55 -25.69 -25.94
CA SER A 221 -1.76 -24.97 -25.56
C SER A 221 -1.96 -23.69 -26.38
N TYR A 222 -0.88 -22.92 -26.59
CA TYR A 222 -0.94 -21.71 -27.43
C TYR A 222 -1.25 -22.02 -28.89
N GLU A 223 -0.71 -23.11 -29.44
CA GLU A 223 -1.01 -23.60 -30.79
C GLU A 223 -2.48 -23.95 -30.95
N GLU A 224 -3.11 -24.48 -29.88
CA GLU A 224 -4.55 -24.76 -29.82
C GLU A 224 -5.41 -23.50 -29.61
N GLY A 225 -4.79 -22.32 -29.49
CA GLY A 225 -5.47 -21.04 -29.24
C GLY A 225 -5.88 -20.81 -27.80
N VAL A 226 -5.37 -21.60 -26.85
CA VAL A 226 -5.65 -21.47 -25.41
C VAL A 226 -4.48 -20.77 -24.74
N THR A 227 -4.71 -19.52 -24.36
CA THR A 227 -3.70 -18.67 -23.72
C THR A 227 -3.73 -18.76 -22.19
N ASP A 228 -2.81 -18.08 -21.52
CA ASP A 228 -2.47 -18.26 -20.11
C ASP A 228 -3.68 -18.35 -19.16
N GLU A 229 -4.58 -17.38 -19.20
CA GLU A 229 -5.73 -17.33 -18.28
C GLU A 229 -6.59 -18.60 -18.31
N PHE A 230 -6.71 -19.22 -19.50
CA PHE A 230 -7.61 -20.34 -19.78
C PHE A 230 -6.91 -21.68 -19.96
N ILE A 231 -5.62 -21.77 -19.66
CA ILE A 231 -4.88 -23.04 -19.79
C ILE A 231 -5.58 -24.12 -18.95
N LYS A 232 -5.92 -25.20 -19.63
CA LYS A 232 -6.53 -26.37 -18.98
C LYS A 232 -5.50 -27.10 -18.13
N PRO A 233 -5.92 -27.87 -17.11
CA PRO A 233 -5.02 -28.57 -16.21
C PRO A 233 -3.96 -29.42 -16.94
N ILE A 234 -2.69 -29.19 -16.58
CA ILE A 234 -1.52 -29.94 -17.08
C ILE A 234 -0.76 -30.49 -15.87
N ASN A 235 -0.57 -31.81 -15.84
CA ASN A 235 0.21 -32.49 -14.82
C ASN A 235 1.60 -32.89 -15.37
N ASN A 236 2.62 -32.75 -14.52
CA ASN A 236 3.96 -33.28 -14.83
C ASN A 236 3.98 -34.79 -14.58
N ALA A 237 4.01 -35.57 -15.66
CA ALA A 237 3.97 -37.04 -15.59
C ALA A 237 5.27 -37.68 -15.08
N ASN A 238 6.36 -36.93 -14.95
CA ASN A 238 7.64 -37.46 -14.46
C ASN A 238 7.70 -37.62 -12.94
N ILE A 239 6.77 -37.01 -12.21
CA ILE A 239 6.77 -36.96 -10.76
C ILE A 239 5.35 -37.16 -10.22
N ASP A 240 5.25 -37.59 -8.96
CA ASP A 240 4.01 -37.48 -8.20
C ASP A 240 4.06 -36.22 -7.32
N GLY A 241 3.50 -35.15 -7.85
CA GLY A 241 3.42 -33.85 -7.16
C GLY A 241 2.06 -33.59 -6.49
N THR A 242 1.23 -34.60 -6.29
CA THR A 242 -0.08 -34.43 -5.68
C THR A 242 0.01 -34.02 -4.22
N ILE A 243 -0.92 -33.16 -3.79
CA ILE A 243 -1.05 -32.76 -2.39
C ILE A 243 -1.68 -33.91 -1.61
N GLN A 244 -1.01 -34.39 -0.57
CA GLN A 244 -1.42 -35.53 0.24
C GLN A 244 -1.57 -35.15 1.71
N GLU A 245 -2.24 -36.01 2.46
CA GLU A 245 -2.44 -35.88 3.90
C GLU A 245 -1.11 -35.57 4.63
N GLY A 246 -1.14 -34.55 5.46
CA GLY A 246 0.01 -34.14 6.25
C GLY A 246 1.08 -33.33 5.51
N ASP A 247 0.90 -33.06 4.23
CA ASP A 247 1.84 -32.24 3.46
C ASP A 247 1.80 -30.77 3.89
N VAL A 248 2.84 -30.03 3.50
CA VAL A 248 2.94 -28.58 3.70
C VAL A 248 2.53 -27.88 2.40
N VAL A 249 1.63 -26.92 2.51
CA VAL A 249 1.20 -26.08 1.37
C VAL A 249 1.41 -24.62 1.73
N ILE A 250 2.07 -23.88 0.85
CA ILE A 250 2.16 -22.41 0.91
C ILE A 250 1.46 -21.84 -0.33
N PHE A 251 0.39 -21.08 -0.11
CA PHE A 251 -0.27 -20.32 -1.15
C PHE A 251 0.40 -18.94 -1.23
N ILE A 252 1.08 -18.66 -2.35
CA ILE A 252 1.96 -17.48 -2.48
C ILE A 252 1.22 -16.17 -2.76
N ASN A 253 -0.06 -16.19 -3.06
CA ASN A 253 -0.85 -14.99 -3.32
C ASN A 253 -0.94 -14.13 -2.05
N PHE A 254 -0.64 -12.85 -2.18
CA PHE A 254 -0.77 -11.87 -1.09
C PHE A 254 -2.10 -11.10 -1.14
N ARG A 255 -2.88 -11.21 -2.22
CA ARG A 255 -4.23 -10.67 -2.32
C ARG A 255 -5.26 -11.77 -2.10
N ASN A 256 -6.25 -11.48 -1.28
CA ASN A 256 -7.15 -12.48 -0.70
C ASN A 256 -8.31 -12.91 -1.58
N ASP A 257 -8.86 -12.00 -2.40
CA ASP A 257 -10.17 -12.17 -3.05
C ASP A 257 -10.28 -13.42 -3.94
N ARG A 258 -9.19 -13.82 -4.60
CA ARG A 258 -9.14 -14.97 -5.49
C ARG A 258 -8.42 -16.19 -4.92
N ALA A 259 -7.95 -16.11 -3.67
CA ALA A 259 -7.30 -17.22 -2.99
C ALA A 259 -8.26 -17.98 -2.03
N LYS A 260 -9.43 -17.44 -1.73
CA LYS A 260 -10.37 -17.96 -0.75
C LYS A 260 -10.95 -19.31 -1.13
N GLU A 261 -11.46 -19.45 -2.36
CA GLU A 261 -12.25 -20.62 -2.75
C GLU A 261 -11.41 -21.90 -2.77
N LEU A 262 -10.23 -21.86 -3.36
CA LEU A 262 -9.33 -23.01 -3.36
C LEU A 262 -8.84 -23.36 -1.96
N THR A 263 -8.54 -22.37 -1.13
CA THR A 263 -8.20 -22.59 0.29
C THR A 263 -9.36 -23.22 1.05
N GLN A 264 -10.59 -22.78 0.80
CA GLN A 264 -11.80 -23.31 1.43
C GLN A 264 -11.98 -24.81 1.16
N VAL A 265 -11.88 -25.23 -0.10
CA VAL A 265 -12.10 -26.63 -0.47
C VAL A 265 -10.97 -27.56 -0.03
N LEU A 266 -9.76 -27.04 0.11
CA LEU A 266 -8.62 -27.82 0.60
C LEU A 266 -8.59 -27.96 2.14
N THR A 267 -9.14 -26.98 2.89
CA THR A 267 -8.90 -26.88 4.33
C THR A 267 -10.13 -26.65 5.21
N GLN A 268 -11.23 -26.10 4.70
CA GLN A 268 -12.33 -25.61 5.53
C GLN A 268 -13.61 -26.40 5.43
N GLN A 269 -14.00 -26.78 4.23
CA GLN A 269 -15.34 -27.35 4.00
C GLN A 269 -15.33 -28.43 2.93
N ASP A 270 -15.80 -29.65 3.32
CA ASP A 270 -16.11 -30.69 2.36
C ASP A 270 -17.28 -30.27 1.48
N MET A 271 -17.15 -30.52 0.19
CA MET A 271 -18.18 -30.30 -0.83
C MET A 271 -18.41 -31.59 -1.63
N PRO A 272 -19.00 -32.64 -1.00
CA PRO A 272 -19.12 -33.94 -1.64
C PRO A 272 -19.99 -33.92 -2.90
N GLU A 273 -20.98 -33.05 -2.96
CA GLU A 273 -21.81 -32.82 -4.16
C GLU A 273 -21.01 -32.29 -5.36
N ALA A 274 -19.93 -31.59 -5.09
CA ALA A 274 -19.00 -31.11 -6.11
C ALA A 274 -17.76 -32.02 -6.26
N GLY A 275 -17.68 -33.11 -5.50
CA GLY A 275 -16.56 -34.06 -5.55
C GLY A 275 -15.26 -33.51 -4.96
N MET A 276 -15.34 -32.59 -4.01
CA MET A 276 -14.18 -32.01 -3.34
C MET A 276 -14.25 -32.26 -1.83
N HIS A 277 -13.11 -32.60 -1.25
CA HIS A 277 -12.97 -32.88 0.18
C HIS A 277 -11.73 -32.16 0.72
N THR A 278 -11.83 -31.74 1.96
CA THR A 278 -10.66 -31.22 2.69
C THR A 278 -9.63 -32.31 2.88
N ILE A 279 -8.35 -31.94 2.88
CA ILE A 279 -7.25 -32.90 3.04
C ILE A 279 -6.80 -32.86 4.50
N PRO A 280 -6.91 -33.98 5.22
CA PRO A 280 -6.57 -34.05 6.64
C PRO A 280 -5.11 -33.74 6.91
N GLY A 281 -4.84 -33.03 8.01
CA GLY A 281 -3.49 -32.82 8.53
C GLY A 281 -2.60 -31.90 7.71
N LEU A 282 -3.15 -31.21 6.69
CA LEU A 282 -2.34 -30.22 5.95
C LEU A 282 -1.77 -29.15 6.87
N GLN A 283 -0.48 -28.90 6.72
CA GLN A 283 0.15 -27.71 7.25
C GLN A 283 0.02 -26.61 6.20
N TYR A 284 -1.07 -25.86 6.27
CA TYR A 284 -1.46 -24.90 5.24
C TYR A 284 -1.08 -23.47 5.65
N TYR A 285 -0.38 -22.76 4.78
CA TYR A 285 0.13 -21.41 5.00
C TYR A 285 -0.41 -20.48 3.92
N CYS A 286 -1.12 -19.44 4.34
CA CYS A 286 -1.52 -18.33 3.48
C CYS A 286 -0.45 -17.25 3.56
N MET A 287 -0.06 -16.68 2.44
CA MET A 287 0.91 -15.57 2.43
C MET A 287 0.42 -14.41 3.29
N THR A 288 -0.85 -14.06 3.17
CA THR A 288 -1.57 -13.04 3.94
C THR A 288 -2.90 -13.60 4.42
N PRO A 289 -3.64 -12.92 5.33
CA PRO A 289 -4.96 -13.38 5.74
C PRO A 289 -5.95 -13.38 4.56
N TYR A 290 -6.54 -14.53 4.25
CA TYR A 290 -7.52 -14.64 3.17
C TYR A 290 -8.96 -14.45 3.67
N ASP A 291 -9.28 -15.01 4.80
CA ASP A 291 -10.59 -14.86 5.45
C ASP A 291 -10.44 -15.00 6.96
N ALA A 292 -11.04 -14.06 7.70
CA ALA A 292 -10.98 -14.07 9.17
C ALA A 292 -11.67 -15.31 9.81
N ASN A 293 -12.56 -15.97 9.07
CA ASN A 293 -13.28 -17.14 9.54
C ASN A 293 -12.55 -18.47 9.28
N PHE A 294 -11.46 -18.47 8.51
CA PHE A 294 -10.69 -19.69 8.24
C PHE A 294 -9.98 -20.16 9.50
N LYS A 295 -10.09 -21.45 9.76
CA LYS A 295 -9.51 -22.11 10.93
C LYS A 295 -8.44 -23.12 10.51
N GLY A 296 -7.43 -23.30 11.36
CA GLY A 296 -6.38 -24.29 11.13
C GLY A 296 -5.41 -23.94 10.00
N VAL A 297 -5.47 -22.73 9.48
CA VAL A 297 -4.50 -22.20 8.52
C VAL A 297 -3.52 -21.27 9.23
N ASN A 298 -2.29 -21.25 8.75
CA ASN A 298 -1.24 -20.35 9.25
C ASN A 298 -1.09 -19.17 8.29
N ILE A 299 -0.65 -18.03 8.81
CA ILE A 299 -0.47 -16.81 8.02
C ILE A 299 0.98 -16.39 8.13
N LEU A 300 1.66 -16.23 6.98
CA LEU A 300 3.08 -15.85 6.94
C LEU A 300 3.27 -14.36 7.27
N PHE A 301 2.44 -13.51 6.69
CA PHE A 301 2.46 -12.06 6.89
C PHE A 301 1.08 -11.60 7.37
N PRO A 302 0.84 -11.62 8.70
CA PRO A 302 -0.43 -11.17 9.26
C PRO A 302 -0.63 -9.67 9.03
N LYS A 303 -1.89 -9.25 9.03
CA LYS A 303 -2.23 -7.83 8.97
C LYS A 303 -1.78 -7.17 10.29
N GLU A 304 -0.93 -6.17 10.17
CA GLU A 304 -0.51 -5.36 11.31
C GLU A 304 -1.56 -4.28 11.59
N ASN A 305 -1.92 -4.10 12.86
CA ASN A 305 -2.66 -2.94 13.30
C ASN A 305 -1.70 -1.73 13.36
N VAL A 306 -2.16 -0.60 12.87
CA VAL A 306 -1.41 0.66 12.99
C VAL A 306 -1.81 1.31 14.32
N GLU A 307 -1.12 0.93 15.38
CA GLU A 307 -1.30 1.45 16.74
C GLU A 307 -0.37 2.64 17.00
N ASP A 308 -0.65 3.39 18.06
CA ASP A 308 0.12 4.58 18.44
C ASP A 308 0.32 5.59 17.30
N THR A 309 -0.74 5.78 16.49
CA THR A 309 -0.78 6.93 15.59
C THR A 309 -0.73 8.23 16.37
N LEU A 310 -0.39 9.33 15.72
CA LEU A 310 -0.32 10.64 16.40
C LEU A 310 -1.62 10.95 17.15
N GLY A 311 -2.78 10.75 16.51
CA GLY A 311 -4.09 10.99 17.14
C GLY A 311 -4.32 10.10 18.36
N GLU A 312 -4.03 8.80 18.25
CA GLU A 312 -4.15 7.86 19.37
C GLU A 312 -3.22 8.21 20.53
N TYR A 313 -1.96 8.47 20.22
CA TYR A 313 -0.95 8.78 21.24
C TYR A 313 -1.26 10.08 21.97
N LEU A 314 -1.66 11.14 21.25
CA LEU A 314 -2.10 12.39 21.88
C LEU A 314 -3.31 12.19 22.79
N SER A 315 -4.27 11.35 22.38
CA SER A 315 -5.42 10.99 23.21
C SER A 315 -5.00 10.28 24.50
N LYS A 316 -4.09 9.30 24.41
CA LYS A 316 -3.51 8.60 25.58
C LYS A 316 -2.85 9.57 26.56
N LEU A 317 -2.28 10.65 26.08
CA LEU A 317 -1.65 11.71 26.88
C LEU A 317 -2.64 12.79 27.34
N GLY A 318 -3.94 12.63 27.10
CA GLY A 318 -4.97 13.57 27.49
C GLY A 318 -4.96 14.90 26.73
N LYS A 319 -4.30 14.95 25.56
CA LYS A 319 -4.24 16.15 24.72
C LYS A 319 -5.53 16.36 23.94
N LYS A 320 -5.88 17.62 23.69
CA LYS A 320 -7.03 17.99 22.85
C LYS A 320 -6.59 18.21 21.42
N GLN A 321 -7.32 17.64 20.46
CA GLN A 321 -6.99 17.73 19.06
C GLN A 321 -8.21 18.01 18.18
N LEU A 322 -7.97 18.68 17.05
CA LEU A 322 -8.97 18.98 16.04
C LEU A 322 -8.51 18.45 14.69
N HIS A 323 -9.39 17.72 14.01
CA HIS A 323 -9.19 17.26 12.64
C HIS A 323 -10.24 17.90 11.74
N THR A 324 -9.84 18.58 10.67
CA THR A 324 -10.75 19.31 9.79
C THR A 324 -10.36 19.23 8.31
N ALA A 325 -11.35 19.09 7.48
CA ALA A 325 -11.26 19.15 6.03
C ALA A 325 -12.67 19.33 5.41
N GLU A 326 -12.72 19.59 4.11
CA GLU A 326 -13.95 19.44 3.37
C GLU A 326 -14.21 17.97 2.99
N THR A 327 -15.44 17.65 2.55
CA THR A 327 -15.93 16.27 2.34
C THR A 327 -14.95 15.37 1.60
N GLU A 328 -14.35 15.84 0.51
CA GLU A 328 -13.44 15.04 -0.34
C GLU A 328 -12.19 14.52 0.41
N LYS A 329 -11.78 15.23 1.45
CA LYS A 329 -10.57 14.89 2.21
C LYS A 329 -10.84 14.65 3.70
N TYR A 330 -12.09 14.61 4.12
CA TYR A 330 -12.43 14.37 5.51
C TYR A 330 -11.97 12.99 6.02
N ALA A 331 -12.19 11.93 5.23
CA ALA A 331 -11.72 10.59 5.57
C ALA A 331 -10.19 10.52 5.69
N HIS A 332 -9.46 11.34 4.93
CA HIS A 332 -8.01 11.35 4.95
C HIS A 332 -7.44 11.89 6.27
N VAL A 333 -8.01 12.97 6.80
CA VAL A 333 -7.57 13.53 8.10
C VAL A 333 -8.21 12.82 9.31
N THR A 334 -9.12 11.88 9.10
CA THR A 334 -9.78 11.10 10.16
C THR A 334 -9.42 9.63 10.07
N PHE A 335 -10.10 8.86 9.25
CA PHE A 335 -9.90 7.42 9.12
C PHE A 335 -8.44 7.03 8.81
N PHE A 336 -7.88 7.56 7.72
CA PHE A 336 -6.51 7.20 7.30
C PHE A 336 -5.44 7.75 8.25
N PHE A 337 -5.56 8.99 8.65
CA PHE A 337 -4.64 9.61 9.60
C PHE A 337 -4.63 8.88 10.95
N ASN A 338 -5.77 8.34 11.37
CA ASN A 338 -5.93 7.56 12.60
C ASN A 338 -5.65 6.06 12.43
N GLY A 339 -4.96 5.67 11.37
CA GLY A 339 -4.53 4.28 11.18
C GLY A 339 -5.63 3.30 10.78
N GLY A 340 -6.72 3.77 10.17
CA GLY A 340 -7.87 2.95 9.78
C GLY A 340 -8.98 2.90 10.83
N ARG A 341 -8.98 3.83 11.78
CA ARG A 341 -10.02 3.96 12.80
C ARG A 341 -11.07 4.99 12.40
N GLU A 342 -12.32 4.57 12.33
CA GLU A 342 -13.46 5.45 11.99
C GLU A 342 -13.87 6.35 13.15
N ALA A 343 -13.99 5.81 14.36
CA ALA A 343 -14.42 6.54 15.53
C ALA A 343 -13.34 7.52 16.03
N PRO A 344 -13.70 8.75 16.44
CA PRO A 344 -12.75 9.66 17.03
C PRO A 344 -12.13 9.09 18.32
N PHE A 345 -10.90 9.50 18.60
CA PHE A 345 -10.27 9.24 19.88
C PHE A 345 -10.82 10.18 20.95
N GLU A 346 -10.64 9.83 22.22
CA GLU A 346 -11.00 10.71 23.31
C GLU A 346 -10.21 12.03 23.21
N GLY A 347 -10.90 13.16 23.27
CA GLY A 347 -10.30 14.49 23.12
C GLY A 347 -10.11 14.93 21.65
N GLU A 348 -10.56 14.15 20.68
CA GLU A 348 -10.57 14.49 19.27
C GLU A 348 -11.92 15.09 18.86
N ASP A 349 -11.89 16.34 18.46
CA ASP A 349 -13.02 17.00 17.78
C ASP A 349 -12.80 16.97 16.25
N ARG A 350 -13.88 16.99 15.52
CA ARG A 350 -13.87 16.98 14.04
C ARG A 350 -14.78 18.08 13.48
N ILE A 351 -14.29 18.77 12.45
CA ILE A 351 -15.08 19.73 11.68
C ILE A 351 -15.10 19.26 10.23
N LEU A 352 -16.29 18.90 9.75
CA LEU A 352 -16.54 18.58 8.35
C LEU A 352 -17.19 19.77 7.68
N VAL A 353 -16.57 20.23 6.56
CA VAL A 353 -17.16 21.25 5.70
C VAL A 353 -17.63 20.57 4.41
N PRO A 354 -18.91 20.72 4.00
CA PRO A 354 -19.37 20.13 2.74
C PRO A 354 -18.62 20.68 1.53
N SER A 355 -18.14 19.79 0.65
CA SER A 355 -17.61 20.19 -0.65
C SER A 355 -18.72 20.72 -1.56
N PRO A 356 -18.41 21.61 -2.52
CA PRO A 356 -19.43 22.14 -3.42
C PRO A 356 -20.01 21.04 -4.30
N LYS A 357 -21.32 21.12 -4.56
CA LYS A 357 -22.04 20.17 -5.41
C LYS A 357 -21.94 20.58 -6.89
N VAL A 358 -20.77 20.37 -7.47
CA VAL A 358 -20.49 20.61 -8.89
C VAL A 358 -20.11 19.30 -9.58
N ALA A 359 -20.28 19.23 -10.91
CA ALA A 359 -19.95 18.02 -11.67
C ALA A 359 -18.45 17.72 -11.63
N THR A 360 -17.62 18.75 -11.78
CA THR A 360 -16.15 18.71 -11.69
C THR A 360 -15.64 19.98 -11.01
N TYR A 361 -14.54 19.92 -10.32
CA TYR A 361 -14.05 21.03 -9.48
C TYR A 361 -13.35 22.16 -10.24
N ASP A 362 -13.11 22.01 -11.54
CA ASP A 362 -12.75 23.14 -12.41
C ASP A 362 -13.84 24.19 -12.51
N LEU A 363 -15.08 23.80 -12.26
CA LEU A 363 -16.24 24.72 -12.20
C LEU A 363 -16.27 25.58 -10.93
N LYS A 364 -15.61 25.13 -9.88
CA LYS A 364 -15.44 25.85 -8.61
C LYS A 364 -14.06 25.54 -7.98
N PRO A 365 -12.97 26.12 -8.50
CA PRO A 365 -11.62 25.75 -8.07
C PRO A 365 -11.28 26.07 -6.62
N GLU A 366 -11.90 27.08 -6.02
CA GLU A 366 -11.76 27.38 -4.60
C GLU A 366 -12.38 26.31 -3.72
N MET A 367 -13.24 25.46 -4.26
CA MET A 367 -13.98 24.43 -3.54
C MET A 367 -14.62 25.01 -2.25
N SER A 368 -14.37 24.41 -1.10
CA SER A 368 -14.79 24.94 0.21
C SER A 368 -13.63 25.46 1.06
N ALA A 369 -12.50 25.77 0.43
CA ALA A 369 -11.28 26.17 1.15
C ALA A 369 -11.49 27.37 2.07
N TYR A 370 -12.22 28.39 1.63
CA TYR A 370 -12.48 29.59 2.44
C TYR A 370 -13.35 29.28 3.65
N GLU A 371 -14.34 28.40 3.53
CA GLU A 371 -15.16 27.99 4.67
C GLU A 371 -14.37 27.12 5.65
N VAL A 372 -13.55 26.21 5.17
CA VAL A 372 -12.61 25.43 6.01
C VAL A 372 -11.70 26.39 6.77
N LYS A 373 -11.11 27.36 6.07
CA LYS A 373 -10.24 28.38 6.68
C LYS A 373 -10.98 29.18 7.75
N ASP A 374 -12.19 29.66 7.48
CA ASP A 374 -12.95 30.45 8.45
C ASP A 374 -13.23 29.68 9.72
N LYS A 375 -13.73 28.46 9.63
CA LYS A 375 -14.00 27.58 10.77
C LYS A 375 -12.73 27.21 11.54
N LEU A 376 -11.64 26.98 10.82
CA LEU A 376 -10.35 26.69 11.43
C LEU A 376 -9.79 27.89 12.21
N VAL A 377 -9.87 29.10 11.65
CA VAL A 377 -9.43 30.32 12.32
C VAL A 377 -10.25 30.55 13.60
N GLU A 378 -11.56 30.33 13.55
CA GLU A 378 -12.42 30.40 14.75
C GLU A 378 -11.98 29.39 15.80
N ALA A 379 -11.70 28.14 15.42
CA ALA A 379 -11.22 27.10 16.32
C ALA A 379 -9.86 27.43 16.93
N ILE A 380 -8.92 27.95 16.15
CA ILE A 380 -7.60 28.37 16.63
C ILE A 380 -7.73 29.48 17.70
N LYS A 381 -8.62 30.44 17.49
CA LYS A 381 -8.87 31.55 18.46
C LYS A 381 -9.42 31.08 19.79
N THR A 382 -10.03 29.90 19.88
CA THR A 382 -10.49 29.35 21.16
C THR A 382 -9.35 28.89 22.04
N GLU A 383 -8.17 28.66 21.48
CA GLU A 383 -6.99 28.10 22.14
C GLU A 383 -7.24 26.75 22.86
N LYS A 384 -8.33 26.06 22.50
CA LYS A 384 -8.77 24.82 23.13
C LYS A 384 -7.84 23.63 22.79
N TYR A 385 -7.25 23.62 21.60
CA TYR A 385 -6.57 22.46 21.06
C TYR A 385 -5.06 22.55 21.23
N ASP A 386 -4.46 21.44 21.65
CA ASP A 386 -3.01 21.25 21.69
C ASP A 386 -2.44 20.93 20.30
N PHE A 387 -3.22 20.22 19.48
CA PHE A 387 -2.88 19.83 18.12
C PHE A 387 -4.06 20.02 17.17
N ILE A 388 -3.75 20.53 15.98
CA ILE A 388 -4.75 20.69 14.91
C ILE A 388 -4.14 20.14 13.61
N VAL A 389 -4.93 19.35 12.87
CA VAL A 389 -4.61 18.95 11.50
C VAL A 389 -5.72 19.42 10.55
N VAL A 390 -5.31 20.04 9.46
CA VAL A 390 -6.20 20.49 8.37
C VAL A 390 -5.68 20.00 7.02
N ASN A 391 -6.60 19.66 6.13
CA ASN A 391 -6.32 19.38 4.72
C ASN A 391 -7.06 20.37 3.84
N PHE A 392 -6.35 21.00 2.89
CA PHE A 392 -6.90 21.77 1.80
C PHE A 392 -6.86 20.93 0.52
N ALA A 393 -8.04 20.56 0.00
CA ALA A 393 -8.22 19.57 -1.07
C ALA A 393 -7.86 20.08 -2.47
N ASN A 394 -7.71 21.38 -2.66
CA ASN A 394 -7.78 22.06 -3.95
C ASN A 394 -6.74 21.61 -4.96
N GLY A 395 -5.47 21.48 -4.56
CA GLY A 395 -4.37 21.11 -5.46
C GLY A 395 -4.58 19.73 -6.09
N ASP A 396 -5.07 18.80 -5.33
CA ASP A 396 -5.35 17.45 -5.81
C ASP A 396 -6.67 17.36 -6.59
N MET A 397 -7.76 17.79 -6.00
CA MET A 397 -9.10 17.63 -6.61
C MET A 397 -9.26 18.43 -7.90
N VAL A 398 -8.76 19.65 -7.94
CA VAL A 398 -8.77 20.45 -9.19
C VAL A 398 -7.67 19.95 -10.14
N GLY A 399 -6.53 19.49 -9.62
CA GLY A 399 -5.47 18.86 -10.39
C GLY A 399 -5.97 17.68 -11.23
N HIS A 400 -6.84 16.85 -10.68
CA HIS A 400 -7.45 15.72 -11.40
C HIS A 400 -8.31 16.13 -12.62
N THR A 401 -8.73 17.37 -12.71
CA THR A 401 -9.48 17.86 -13.88
C THR A 401 -8.59 18.12 -15.09
N GLY A 402 -7.29 18.32 -14.91
CA GLY A 402 -6.35 18.69 -15.96
C GLY A 402 -6.59 20.08 -16.56
N VAL A 403 -7.45 20.90 -15.97
CA VAL A 403 -7.78 22.25 -16.47
C VAL A 403 -6.84 23.26 -15.85
N TYR A 404 -5.81 23.62 -16.59
CA TYR A 404 -4.67 24.43 -16.09
C TYR A 404 -5.08 25.72 -15.36
N HIS A 405 -5.93 26.56 -15.98
CA HIS A 405 -6.35 27.83 -15.36
C HIS A 405 -7.19 27.62 -14.09
N ALA A 406 -7.93 26.52 -14.01
CA ALA A 406 -8.68 26.19 -12.80
C ALA A 406 -7.73 25.76 -11.68
N ILE A 407 -6.69 24.96 -12.00
CA ILE A 407 -5.66 24.59 -11.04
C ILE A 407 -4.93 25.84 -10.52
N ALA A 408 -4.62 26.83 -11.39
CA ALA A 408 -4.03 28.11 -10.99
C ALA A 408 -4.92 28.88 -9.99
N LYS A 409 -6.22 28.92 -10.22
CA LYS A 409 -7.16 29.53 -9.28
C LYS A 409 -7.22 28.78 -7.94
N ALA A 410 -7.17 27.46 -7.98
CA ALA A 410 -7.11 26.62 -6.79
C ALA A 410 -5.86 26.90 -5.95
N VAL A 411 -4.70 26.95 -6.60
CA VAL A 411 -3.40 27.29 -5.98
C VAL A 411 -3.44 28.66 -5.33
N TRP A 412 -3.98 29.67 -6.02
CA TRP A 412 -4.16 31.02 -5.48
C TRP A 412 -5.05 31.04 -4.23
N ALA A 413 -6.21 30.35 -4.29
CA ALA A 413 -7.13 30.29 -3.16
C ALA A 413 -6.50 29.66 -1.92
N VAL A 414 -5.71 28.58 -2.11
CA VAL A 414 -4.97 27.91 -1.02
C VAL A 414 -3.94 28.87 -0.40
N ASP A 415 -3.17 29.61 -1.19
CA ASP A 415 -2.19 30.57 -0.67
C ASP A 415 -2.85 31.61 0.27
N GLN A 416 -4.03 32.13 -0.11
CA GLN A 416 -4.80 33.07 0.72
C GLN A 416 -5.28 32.41 2.01
N CYS A 417 -5.75 31.19 1.95
CA CYS A 417 -6.19 30.44 3.13
C CYS A 417 -5.02 30.16 4.09
N VAL A 418 -3.86 29.79 3.55
CA VAL A 418 -2.63 29.59 4.33
C VAL A 418 -2.26 30.86 5.09
N HIS A 419 -2.32 32.02 4.42
CA HIS A 419 -2.07 33.32 5.06
C HIS A 419 -2.93 33.51 6.32
N ASP A 420 -4.24 33.40 6.19
CA ASP A 420 -5.17 33.68 7.30
C ASP A 420 -5.00 32.68 8.44
N VAL A 421 -4.79 31.41 8.11
CA VAL A 421 -4.60 30.35 9.11
C VAL A 421 -3.29 30.55 9.88
N ILE A 422 -2.20 30.81 9.19
CA ILE A 422 -0.87 30.99 9.83
C ILE A 422 -0.85 32.24 10.70
N GLU A 423 -1.45 33.36 10.26
CA GLU A 423 -1.53 34.56 11.07
C GLU A 423 -2.38 34.33 12.35
N ALA A 424 -3.49 33.57 12.25
CA ALA A 424 -4.25 33.17 13.43
C ALA A 424 -3.45 32.23 14.35
N ALA A 425 -2.71 31.30 13.79
CA ALA A 425 -1.87 30.37 14.55
C ALA A 425 -0.76 31.08 15.32
N LYS A 426 -0.08 32.01 14.69
CA LYS A 426 0.92 32.88 15.35
C LYS A 426 0.34 33.65 16.51
N ALA A 427 -0.84 34.27 16.32
CA ALA A 427 -1.52 35.04 17.35
C ALA A 427 -1.95 34.20 18.54
N ALA A 428 -2.20 32.90 18.36
CA ALA A 428 -2.60 31.96 19.42
C ALA A 428 -1.43 31.08 19.94
N ASP A 429 -0.20 31.44 19.61
CA ASP A 429 1.04 30.76 20.02
C ASP A 429 1.15 29.28 19.59
N TYR A 430 0.68 28.99 18.36
CA TYR A 430 0.95 27.72 17.70
C TYR A 430 2.24 27.82 16.89
N GLU A 431 2.99 26.71 16.85
CA GLU A 431 3.96 26.47 15.80
C GLU A 431 3.31 25.61 14.71
N ALA A 432 3.69 25.79 13.48
CA ALA A 432 3.05 25.13 12.35
C ALA A 432 4.04 24.42 11.45
N ILE A 433 3.62 23.25 10.95
CA ILE A 433 4.27 22.56 9.83
C ILE A 433 3.30 22.54 8.66
N ILE A 434 3.79 22.98 7.50
CA ILE A 434 3.04 22.94 6.23
C ILE A 434 3.71 21.92 5.33
N ILE A 435 2.91 20.94 4.89
CA ILE A 435 3.34 19.85 4.02
C ILE A 435 2.33 19.63 2.88
N ALA A 436 2.63 18.66 2.04
CA ALA A 436 1.66 17.97 1.20
C ALA A 436 1.79 16.45 1.42
N ASP A 437 0.84 15.72 0.90
CA ASP A 437 0.79 14.24 0.98
C ASP A 437 1.33 13.55 -0.27
N HIS A 438 1.26 14.20 -1.41
CA HIS A 438 1.80 13.82 -2.71
C HIS A 438 1.77 15.04 -3.66
N GLY A 439 2.36 14.91 -4.85
CA GLY A 439 2.24 15.92 -5.90
C GLY A 439 1.08 15.64 -6.86
N ASN A 440 0.54 16.69 -7.46
CA ASN A 440 -0.46 16.68 -8.53
C ASN A 440 -0.43 18.01 -9.30
N ALA A 441 -0.75 19.13 -8.66
CA ALA A 441 -0.78 20.47 -9.27
C ALA A 441 0.56 20.97 -9.76
N ASP A 442 1.64 20.35 -9.38
CA ASP A 442 3.01 20.60 -9.83
C ASP A 442 3.34 19.96 -11.20
N ASN A 443 2.40 19.19 -11.77
CA ASN A 443 2.60 18.53 -13.05
C ASN A 443 1.26 18.34 -13.80
N ALA A 444 0.72 19.41 -14.35
CA ALA A 444 -0.57 19.43 -15.04
C ALA A 444 -0.51 19.16 -16.56
N ILE A 445 0.68 19.03 -17.13
CA ILE A 445 0.88 18.82 -18.58
C ILE A 445 1.85 17.65 -18.78
N ASN A 446 1.43 16.66 -19.56
CA ASN A 446 2.26 15.54 -20.00
C ASN A 446 3.36 15.99 -20.99
N GLU A 447 4.38 15.17 -21.20
CA GLU A 447 5.47 15.43 -22.15
C GLU A 447 5.00 15.63 -23.59
N ASP A 448 3.86 15.03 -23.97
CA ASP A 448 3.22 15.20 -25.28
C ASP A 448 2.34 16.46 -25.39
N GLY A 449 2.28 17.28 -24.32
CA GLY A 449 1.49 18.50 -24.26
C GLY A 449 0.01 18.29 -23.88
N THR A 450 -0.42 17.05 -23.65
CA THR A 450 -1.80 16.79 -23.19
C THR A 450 -1.96 17.06 -21.70
N PRO A 451 -3.20 17.36 -21.22
CA PRO A 451 -3.43 17.52 -19.79
C PRO A 451 -3.08 16.25 -19.00
N ASN A 452 -2.33 16.45 -17.91
CA ASN A 452 -2.08 15.38 -16.94
C ASN A 452 -3.09 15.48 -15.81
N THR A 453 -3.76 14.37 -15.51
CA THR A 453 -4.73 14.24 -14.42
C THR A 453 -4.25 13.31 -13.30
N ALA A 454 -3.07 12.73 -13.44
CA ALA A 454 -2.45 11.83 -12.47
C ALA A 454 -1.61 12.58 -11.44
N HIS A 455 -1.29 11.90 -10.35
CA HIS A 455 -0.31 12.40 -9.39
C HIS A 455 1.09 12.47 -9.99
N SER A 456 2.02 13.11 -9.28
CA SER A 456 3.43 13.16 -9.65
C SER A 456 4.30 12.34 -8.69
N LEU A 457 5.52 12.02 -9.14
CA LEU A 457 6.57 11.41 -8.31
C LEU A 457 7.41 12.47 -7.55
N ASN A 458 7.08 13.73 -7.68
CA ASN A 458 7.86 14.81 -7.10
C ASN A 458 7.78 14.78 -5.55
N PRO A 459 8.84 15.25 -4.87
CA PRO A 459 8.79 15.44 -3.43
C PRO A 459 7.79 16.54 -3.06
N VAL A 460 7.48 16.62 -1.78
CA VAL A 460 6.56 17.62 -1.23
C VAL A 460 7.27 18.53 -0.24
N PRO A 461 6.73 19.76 0.01
CA PRO A 461 7.36 20.71 0.91
C PRO A 461 7.23 20.28 2.39
N PHE A 462 8.18 20.73 3.19
CA PHE A 462 8.12 20.78 4.64
C PHE A 462 8.56 22.17 5.09
N ILE A 463 7.62 22.99 5.52
CA ILE A 463 7.88 24.36 5.99
C ILE A 463 7.57 24.42 7.48
N TYR A 464 8.54 24.83 8.29
CA TYR A 464 8.38 24.93 9.74
C TYR A 464 8.28 26.39 10.18
N MET A 465 7.10 26.83 10.54
CA MET A 465 6.83 28.16 11.07
C MET A 465 7.00 28.17 12.59
N THR A 466 7.99 28.90 13.05
CA THR A 466 8.34 29.09 14.47
C THR A 466 8.92 30.49 14.69
N ASN A 467 8.89 30.94 15.93
CA ASN A 467 9.58 32.17 16.35
C ASN A 467 11.07 31.94 16.65
N ASN A 468 11.55 30.71 16.57
CA ASN A 468 12.96 30.36 16.78
C ASN A 468 13.75 30.52 15.49
N ASN A 469 14.47 31.62 15.35
CA ASN A 469 15.27 31.92 14.15
C ASN A 469 16.48 30.99 13.97
N SER A 470 16.86 30.22 14.96
CA SER A 470 17.95 29.24 14.87
C SER A 470 17.46 27.85 14.47
N ALA A 471 16.16 27.62 14.41
CA ALA A 471 15.59 26.35 14.01
C ALA A 471 16.06 25.93 12.60
N ARG A 472 16.33 24.64 12.45
CA ARG A 472 16.72 24.02 11.18
C ARG A 472 15.87 22.78 10.95
N VAL A 473 15.68 22.42 9.69
CA VAL A 473 14.99 21.22 9.28
C VAL A 473 15.82 20.48 8.24
N LYS A 474 15.75 19.15 8.26
CA LYS A 474 16.38 18.30 7.24
C LYS A 474 15.33 17.64 6.36
N ASN A 475 15.74 17.17 5.18
CA ASN A 475 14.89 16.37 4.31
C ASN A 475 14.50 15.05 4.97
N GLY A 476 13.34 14.53 4.64
CA GLY A 476 12.83 13.28 5.20
C GLY A 476 11.73 12.66 4.33
N ARG A 477 10.83 11.97 5.01
CA ARG A 477 9.67 11.27 4.41
C ARG A 477 8.40 11.69 5.13
N LEU A 478 7.23 11.32 4.59
CA LEU A 478 5.95 11.58 5.27
C LEU A 478 5.87 10.94 6.67
N ALA A 479 6.52 9.79 6.85
CA ALA A 479 6.62 9.10 8.13
C ALA A 479 7.32 9.92 9.25
N ASP A 480 8.06 10.96 8.87
CA ASP A 480 8.85 11.77 9.79
C ASP A 480 8.07 12.99 10.33
N VAL A 481 6.86 13.21 9.84
CA VAL A 481 6.02 14.36 10.21
C VAL A 481 5.52 14.24 11.65
N ALA A 482 4.92 13.12 12.03
CA ALA A 482 4.40 12.93 13.38
C ALA A 482 5.49 13.01 14.47
N PRO A 483 6.68 12.40 14.31
CA PRO A 483 7.80 12.63 15.21
C PRO A 483 8.18 14.11 15.35
N SER A 484 8.14 14.87 14.26
CA SER A 484 8.44 16.31 14.26
C SER A 484 7.37 17.14 15.00
N ILE A 485 6.09 16.75 14.87
CA ILE A 485 4.99 17.36 15.66
C ILE A 485 5.19 17.08 17.14
N LEU A 486 5.51 15.86 17.53
CA LEU A 486 5.76 15.51 18.93
C LEU A 486 6.95 16.32 19.51
N HIS A 487 7.99 16.53 18.70
CA HIS A 487 9.11 17.39 19.10
C HIS A 487 8.65 18.82 19.42
N ILE A 488 7.84 19.44 18.57
CA ILE A 488 7.25 20.77 18.82
C ILE A 488 6.48 20.80 20.14
N MET A 489 5.69 19.76 20.40
CA MET A 489 4.87 19.64 21.58
C MET A 489 5.66 19.27 22.84
N GLY A 490 6.96 18.98 22.74
CA GLY A 490 7.79 18.55 23.85
C GLY A 490 7.41 17.18 24.41
N LEU A 491 6.92 16.29 23.56
CA LEU A 491 6.46 14.94 23.89
C LEU A 491 7.44 13.89 23.41
N GLU A 492 7.59 12.81 24.18
CA GLU A 492 8.38 11.66 23.77
C GLU A 492 7.71 10.91 22.62
N GLN A 493 8.51 10.35 21.74
CA GLN A 493 8.05 9.55 20.61
C GLN A 493 7.74 8.12 21.07
N PRO A 494 6.57 7.54 20.77
CA PRO A 494 6.26 6.15 21.11
C PRO A 494 7.13 5.19 20.29
N ALA A 495 7.42 4.00 20.85
CA ALA A 495 8.34 3.03 20.27
C ALA A 495 7.90 2.54 18.86
N ASP A 496 6.60 2.43 18.63
CA ASP A 496 6.05 1.99 17.35
C ASP A 496 6.19 3.03 16.23
N MET A 497 6.44 4.29 16.59
CA MET A 497 6.66 5.37 15.66
C MET A 497 8.14 5.41 15.27
N THR A 498 8.48 4.82 14.11
CA THR A 498 9.86 4.64 13.66
C THR A 498 10.40 5.77 12.77
N GLY A 499 9.57 6.76 12.46
CA GLY A 499 10.01 7.97 11.76
C GLY A 499 11.01 8.78 12.60
N GLU A 500 11.66 9.72 11.94
CA GLU A 500 12.66 10.59 12.57
C GLU A 500 12.12 12.00 12.79
N ASN A 501 12.46 12.63 13.89
CA ASN A 501 12.27 14.07 14.02
C ASN A 501 13.19 14.83 13.05
N LEU A 502 12.62 15.70 12.23
CA LEU A 502 13.35 16.49 11.22
C LEU A 502 13.82 17.85 11.75
N ILE A 503 13.37 18.29 12.90
CA ILE A 503 13.61 19.61 13.47
C ILE A 503 14.78 19.58 14.43
N SER A 504 15.67 20.59 14.33
CA SER A 504 16.67 20.88 15.36
C SER A 504 16.57 22.35 15.77
N ASP A 505 16.70 22.62 17.08
CA ASP A 505 16.53 23.93 17.71
C ASP A 505 17.88 24.63 18.03
N ASN A 506 18.97 24.23 17.40
CA ASN A 506 20.33 24.71 17.71
C ASN A 506 20.59 26.14 17.28
#